data_9749a2b359f770f181b681dd48cc7034
#
_entry.id   9749a2b359f770f181b681dd48cc7034
#
_cell.length_a   1.000
_cell.length_b   1.000
_cell.length_c   1.000
_cell.angle_alpha   90.00
_cell.angle_beta   90.00
_cell.angle_gamma   90.00
#
_symmetry.space_group_name_H-M   'P 1'
#
loop_
_entity.id
_entity.type
_entity.pdbx_description
1 polymer ?
#
loop_
_entity_poly.entity_id
_entity_poly.type
_entity_poly.pdbx_seq_one_letter_code
_entity_poly.pdbx_strand_id
1 'polypeptide(L)'
;MTARLATHPDVAARAAEVRDRLIAAGVDVEPIASKQSARGTDGDPLAGIRDRSVDLALVGIGALRGTETDGLTLLAVLPREDPRDVLVALNRSPVPLRRLPAGSRVGVCGPRRRGFLMAHRPDLLAVDIDDESGSELMDAPDLDAVVLGAGQARRTGLAVRVAEVLDPRSWLPEPGQGIVALIARHPIAEVTALDHLPTRTALRAELAFLDALDAPADAALGSLAQPSGRMVRLWAAVVSLDGTRLVRSDLTAPLDEPELLGSSVARQLRMRGADIVAAGVAG
;
A
#
# COMPACT_ATOMS: atom_id res chain seq x y z
N MET A 1 15.00 27.23 10.38
CA MET A 1 14.14 27.42 9.18
C MET A 1 12.88 26.62 9.43
N THR A 2 11.73 27.23 9.39
CA THR A 2 10.46 26.52 9.58
C THR A 2 9.99 25.99 8.22
N ALA A 3 9.84 24.68 8.09
CA ALA A 3 9.37 24.02 6.87
C ALA A 3 7.86 23.82 6.93
N ARG A 4 7.17 24.15 5.85
CA ARG A 4 5.72 23.91 5.69
C ARG A 4 5.49 22.44 5.33
N LEU A 5 4.83 21.69 6.23
CA LEU A 5 4.58 20.25 6.07
C LEU A 5 3.12 19.99 5.67
N ALA A 6 2.89 19.50 4.46
CA ALA A 6 1.61 18.91 4.08
C ALA A 6 1.58 17.43 4.41
N THR A 7 0.41 16.96 4.86
CA THR A 7 0.19 15.55 5.18
C THR A 7 -0.97 15.03 4.34
N HIS A 8 -0.70 13.94 3.60
CA HIS A 8 -1.77 13.24 2.88
C HIS A 8 -2.77 12.61 3.88
N PRO A 9 -4.08 12.64 3.61
CA PRO A 9 -5.09 12.12 4.54
C PRO A 9 -4.83 10.68 5.01
N ASP A 10 -4.37 9.81 4.14
CA ASP A 10 -4.11 8.41 4.46
C ASP A 10 -3.04 8.20 5.55
N VAL A 11 -2.19 9.19 5.75
CA VAL A 11 -1.11 9.14 6.74
C VAL A 11 -1.27 10.16 7.87
N ALA A 12 -2.42 10.82 7.94
CA ALA A 12 -2.67 11.87 8.94
C ALA A 12 -2.47 11.41 10.38
N ALA A 13 -2.77 10.15 10.68
CA ALA A 13 -2.54 9.57 12.02
C ALA A 13 -1.06 9.56 12.44
N ARG A 14 -0.13 9.62 11.48
CA ARG A 14 1.32 9.67 11.74
C ARG A 14 1.89 11.09 11.77
N ALA A 15 1.11 12.09 11.39
CA ALA A 15 1.61 13.45 11.24
C ALA A 15 2.22 14.00 12.54
N ALA A 16 1.59 13.72 13.69
CA ALA A 16 2.09 14.17 14.98
C ALA A 16 3.44 13.52 15.34
N GLU A 17 3.55 12.20 15.20
CA GLU A 17 4.80 11.46 15.43
C GLU A 17 5.93 11.97 14.52
N VAL A 18 5.61 12.16 13.24
CA VAL A 18 6.61 12.62 12.26
C VAL A 18 7.05 14.04 12.55
N ARG A 19 6.12 14.94 12.89
CA ARG A 19 6.43 16.31 13.31
C ARG A 19 7.39 16.31 14.51
N ASP A 20 7.09 15.50 15.53
CA ASP A 20 7.92 15.46 16.74
C ASP A 20 9.33 14.93 16.42
N ARG A 21 9.46 13.97 15.51
CA ARG A 21 10.77 13.49 15.01
C ARG A 21 11.52 14.55 14.21
N LEU A 22 10.83 15.31 13.36
CA LEU A 22 11.42 16.43 12.60
C LEU A 22 11.95 17.50 13.54
N ILE A 23 11.15 17.90 14.54
CA ILE A 23 11.57 18.88 15.56
C ILE A 23 12.79 18.35 16.33
N ALA A 24 12.78 17.09 16.75
CA ALA A 24 13.92 16.47 17.43
C ALA A 24 15.18 16.42 16.56
N ALA A 25 15.03 16.34 15.22
CA ALA A 25 16.11 16.42 14.26
C ALA A 25 16.54 17.86 13.93
N GLY A 26 15.92 18.88 14.55
CA GLY A 26 16.27 20.28 14.33
C GLY A 26 15.51 20.98 13.20
N VAL A 27 14.45 20.35 12.67
CA VAL A 27 13.59 20.94 11.64
C VAL A 27 12.30 21.42 12.29
N ASP A 28 12.14 22.72 12.43
CA ASP A 28 10.84 23.31 12.81
C ASP A 28 9.85 23.10 11.66
N VAL A 29 8.64 22.62 11.98
CA VAL A 29 7.62 22.37 10.97
C VAL A 29 6.30 23.05 11.31
N GLU A 30 5.74 23.72 10.30
CA GLU A 30 4.39 24.25 10.34
C GLU A 30 3.46 23.30 9.56
N PRO A 31 2.46 22.69 10.20
CA PRO A 31 1.51 21.84 9.51
C PRO A 31 0.61 22.69 8.60
N ILE A 32 0.56 22.35 7.32
CA ILE A 32 -0.33 22.96 6.36
C ILE A 32 -1.47 21.96 6.10
N ALA A 33 -2.71 22.43 6.25
CA ALA A 33 -3.87 21.63 5.89
C ALA A 33 -3.80 21.33 4.38
N SER A 34 -3.72 20.04 4.05
CA SER A 34 -3.89 19.61 2.66
C SER A 34 -5.26 20.12 2.19
N LYS A 35 -5.29 20.80 1.05
CA LYS A 35 -6.56 21.14 0.40
C LYS A 35 -7.18 19.82 -0.06
N GLN A 36 -7.97 19.19 0.81
CA GLN A 36 -8.79 18.07 0.42
C GLN A 36 -9.75 18.53 -0.66
N SER A 37 -9.67 17.94 -1.84
CA SER A 37 -10.85 17.80 -2.67
C SER A 37 -11.86 16.99 -1.85
N ALA A 38 -13.10 17.45 -1.77
CA ALA A 38 -14.20 16.83 -1.01
C ALA A 38 -14.62 15.46 -1.58
N ARG A 39 -13.87 14.94 -2.55
CA ARG A 39 -13.98 13.60 -3.14
C ARG A 39 -12.56 13.05 -3.25
N GLY A 40 -12.17 12.21 -2.31
CA GLY A 40 -10.85 11.66 -2.01
C GLY A 40 -10.00 11.05 -3.12
N THR A 41 -10.17 11.40 -4.37
CA THR A 41 -9.47 10.79 -5.51
C THR A 41 -8.71 11.75 -6.41
N ASP A 42 -8.84 13.07 -6.30
CA ASP A 42 -8.32 13.99 -7.31
C ASP A 42 -7.28 15.00 -6.83
N GLY A 43 -6.71 14.83 -5.66
CA GLY A 43 -5.62 15.69 -5.20
C GLY A 43 -4.27 15.04 -5.42
N ASP A 44 -3.50 15.51 -6.40
CA ASP A 44 -2.08 15.18 -6.48
C ASP A 44 -1.41 15.48 -5.12
N PRO A 45 -0.95 14.44 -4.37
CA PRO A 45 -0.40 14.63 -3.02
C PRO A 45 0.86 15.49 -3.02
N LEU A 46 1.46 15.72 -4.18
CA LEU A 46 2.70 16.48 -4.37
C LEU A 46 2.47 17.87 -5.01
N ALA A 47 1.23 18.23 -5.31
CA ALA A 47 0.92 19.51 -5.94
C ALA A 47 1.50 20.71 -5.16
N GLY A 48 1.34 20.73 -3.83
CA GLY A 48 1.88 21.78 -2.98
C GLY A 48 3.40 21.87 -2.97
N ILE A 49 4.11 20.76 -3.21
CA ILE A 49 5.56 20.75 -3.38
C ILE A 49 5.93 21.40 -4.72
N ARG A 50 5.18 21.12 -5.80
CA ARG A 50 5.46 21.64 -7.14
C ARG A 50 5.20 23.15 -7.23
N ASP A 51 4.08 23.63 -6.68
CA ASP A 51 3.71 25.03 -6.68
C ASP A 51 4.41 25.88 -5.61
N ARG A 52 5.27 25.27 -4.80
CA ARG A 52 6.05 25.88 -3.71
C ARG A 52 5.22 26.41 -2.54
N SER A 53 3.98 26.02 -2.39
CA SER A 53 3.17 26.32 -1.21
C SER A 53 3.55 25.47 0.01
N VAL A 54 4.24 24.34 -0.23
CA VAL A 54 4.69 23.36 0.76
C VAL A 54 6.17 23.05 0.54
N ASP A 55 6.91 22.82 1.61
CA ASP A 55 8.34 22.47 1.57
C ASP A 55 8.57 20.97 1.72
N LEU A 56 7.73 20.31 2.52
CA LEU A 56 7.74 18.87 2.78
C LEU A 56 6.34 18.28 2.59
N ALA A 57 6.27 17.08 2.01
CA ALA A 57 5.04 16.29 1.96
C ALA A 57 5.25 14.95 2.67
N LEU A 58 4.33 14.59 3.57
CA LEU A 58 4.22 13.29 4.19
C LEU A 58 3.14 12.50 3.44
N VAL A 59 3.55 11.42 2.77
CA VAL A 59 2.67 10.65 1.87
C VAL A 59 2.85 9.15 2.07
N GLY A 60 1.79 8.37 1.89
CA GLY A 60 1.88 6.93 1.71
C GLY A 60 2.37 6.59 0.29
N ILE A 61 3.18 5.55 0.15
CA ILE A 61 3.73 5.17 -1.16
C ILE A 61 2.62 4.80 -2.16
N GLY A 62 1.53 4.18 -1.70
CA GLY A 62 0.38 3.87 -2.55
C GLY A 62 -0.22 5.11 -3.25
N ALA A 63 -0.25 6.26 -2.57
CA ALA A 63 -0.75 7.51 -3.11
C ALA A 63 0.16 8.13 -4.20
N LEU A 64 1.38 7.62 -4.38
CA LEU A 64 2.31 8.07 -5.41
C LEU A 64 2.17 7.31 -6.73
N ARG A 65 1.40 6.24 -6.78
CA ARG A 65 1.19 5.47 -8.02
C ARG A 65 0.49 6.33 -9.06
N GLY A 66 1.10 6.45 -10.24
CA GLY A 66 0.60 7.31 -11.31
C GLY A 66 0.77 8.81 -11.08
N THR A 67 1.42 9.21 -9.99
CA THR A 67 1.77 10.61 -9.72
C THR A 67 3.14 10.93 -10.29
N GLU A 68 3.25 12.03 -11.01
CA GLU A 68 4.54 12.52 -11.52
C GLU A 68 5.45 12.93 -10.34
N THR A 69 6.65 12.35 -10.29
CA THR A 69 7.62 12.60 -9.22
C THR A 69 8.89 13.31 -9.72
N ASP A 70 8.94 13.68 -10.99
CA ASP A 70 10.09 14.35 -11.60
C ASP A 70 10.44 15.66 -10.89
N GLY A 71 11.72 15.83 -10.62
CA GLY A 71 12.22 17.00 -9.88
C GLY A 71 11.93 16.96 -8.38
N LEU A 72 11.43 15.85 -7.86
CA LEU A 72 11.19 15.64 -6.43
C LEU A 72 12.18 14.63 -5.85
N THR A 73 12.49 14.80 -4.58
CA THR A 73 13.43 13.94 -3.85
C THR A 73 12.73 13.21 -2.72
N LEU A 74 12.83 11.89 -2.71
CA LEU A 74 12.45 11.04 -1.59
C LEU A 74 13.50 11.17 -0.49
N LEU A 75 13.25 12.03 0.49
CA LEU A 75 14.21 12.35 1.56
C LEU A 75 14.35 11.23 2.56
N ALA A 76 13.24 10.77 3.11
CA ALA A 76 13.22 9.72 4.11
C ALA A 76 12.04 8.78 3.91
N VAL A 77 12.29 7.51 4.19
CA VAL A 77 11.27 6.47 4.31
C VAL A 77 11.21 6.07 5.78
N LEU A 78 10.03 6.16 6.38
CA LEU A 78 9.86 5.85 7.79
C LEU A 78 9.74 4.33 8.04
N PRO A 79 9.91 3.85 9.28
CA PRO A 79 9.65 2.45 9.61
C PRO A 79 8.27 2.02 9.09
N ARG A 80 8.24 0.88 8.37
CA ARG A 80 7.02 0.34 7.75
C ARG A 80 5.98 0.01 8.82
N GLU A 81 4.75 0.43 8.62
CA GLU A 81 3.60 -0.04 9.38
C GLU A 81 3.24 -1.48 8.99
N ASP A 82 2.26 -2.05 9.68
CA ASP A 82 1.75 -3.38 9.33
C ASP A 82 1.20 -3.38 7.89
N PRO A 83 1.86 -4.08 6.95
CA PRO A 83 1.47 -4.07 5.55
C PRO A 83 0.31 -5.01 5.24
N ARG A 84 -0.19 -5.76 6.22
CA ARG A 84 -1.20 -6.80 6.00
C ARG A 84 -2.56 -6.21 5.73
N ASP A 85 -3.35 -6.94 4.97
CA ASP A 85 -4.79 -6.72 4.94
C ASP A 85 -5.46 -7.49 6.09
N VAL A 86 -6.65 -7.03 6.46
CA VAL A 86 -7.48 -7.63 7.51
C VAL A 86 -8.90 -7.82 6.99
N LEU A 87 -9.54 -8.88 7.44
CA LEU A 87 -10.98 -9.09 7.26
C LEU A 87 -11.70 -8.47 8.45
N VAL A 88 -12.56 -7.51 8.17
CA VAL A 88 -13.40 -6.82 9.16
C VAL A 88 -14.83 -7.29 9.03
N ALA A 89 -15.44 -7.76 10.12
CA ALA A 89 -16.84 -8.16 10.16
C ALA A 89 -17.74 -6.90 10.28
N LEU A 90 -18.75 -6.78 9.44
CA LEU A 90 -19.71 -5.68 9.48
C LEU A 90 -21.03 -6.11 10.13
N ASN A 91 -21.82 -6.93 9.47
CA ASN A 91 -23.17 -7.32 9.90
C ASN A 91 -23.25 -8.72 10.50
N ARG A 92 -22.10 -9.35 10.80
CA ARG A 92 -22.03 -10.70 11.37
C ARG A 92 -21.07 -10.77 12.53
N SER A 93 -21.16 -11.84 13.31
CA SER A 93 -20.12 -12.16 14.30
C SER A 93 -18.79 -12.38 13.58
N PRO A 94 -17.66 -11.92 14.17
CA PRO A 94 -16.34 -12.10 13.57
C PRO A 94 -16.00 -13.58 13.37
N VAL A 95 -15.82 -13.97 12.11
CA VAL A 95 -15.35 -15.30 11.73
C VAL A 95 -14.26 -15.17 10.68
N PRO A 96 -13.24 -16.03 10.68
CA PRO A 96 -12.18 -15.97 9.69
C PRO A 96 -12.72 -16.22 8.28
N LEU A 97 -12.01 -15.71 7.27
CA LEU A 97 -12.37 -15.78 5.85
C LEU A 97 -12.81 -17.18 5.41
N ARG A 98 -12.10 -18.22 5.87
CA ARG A 98 -12.41 -19.61 5.54
C ARG A 98 -13.74 -20.11 6.10
N ARG A 99 -14.33 -19.41 7.08
CA ARG A 99 -15.60 -19.76 7.74
C ARG A 99 -16.78 -18.89 7.33
N LEU A 100 -16.58 -17.90 6.49
CA LEU A 100 -17.69 -17.14 5.94
C LEU A 100 -18.61 -18.10 5.16
N PRO A 101 -19.94 -18.02 5.34
CA PRO A 101 -20.89 -18.79 4.53
C PRO A 101 -20.70 -18.54 3.03
N ALA A 102 -20.95 -19.55 2.20
CA ALA A 102 -21.00 -19.36 0.76
C ALA A 102 -22.03 -18.28 0.40
N GLY A 103 -21.73 -17.45 -0.61
CA GLY A 103 -22.56 -16.32 -1.01
C GLY A 103 -22.47 -15.10 -0.09
N SER A 104 -21.63 -15.11 0.98
CA SER A 104 -21.41 -13.90 1.78
C SER A 104 -20.83 -12.79 0.91
N ARG A 105 -21.33 -11.56 1.15
CA ARG A 105 -20.95 -10.35 0.42
C ARG A 105 -19.76 -9.68 1.11
N VAL A 106 -18.62 -9.65 0.43
CA VAL A 106 -17.37 -9.09 0.97
C VAL A 106 -16.96 -7.86 0.16
N GLY A 107 -16.92 -6.70 0.82
CA GLY A 107 -16.44 -5.45 0.23
C GLY A 107 -14.93 -5.52 -0.03
N VAL A 108 -14.51 -5.10 -1.21
CA VAL A 108 -13.10 -5.02 -1.61
C VAL A 108 -12.87 -3.74 -2.41
N CYS A 109 -11.77 -3.03 -2.11
CA CYS A 109 -11.33 -1.89 -2.91
C CYS A 109 -10.15 -2.32 -3.78
N GLY A 110 -10.33 -2.16 -5.08
CA GLY A 110 -9.32 -2.39 -6.09
C GLY A 110 -9.13 -3.85 -6.53
N PRO A 111 -8.48 -4.01 -7.70
CA PRO A 111 -8.34 -5.28 -8.42
C PRO A 111 -7.58 -6.33 -7.62
N ARG A 112 -6.55 -5.95 -6.88
CA ARG A 112 -5.73 -6.86 -6.08
C ARG A 112 -6.56 -7.61 -5.02
N ARG A 113 -7.31 -6.87 -4.19
CA ARG A 113 -8.13 -7.49 -3.12
C ARG A 113 -9.22 -8.35 -3.71
N ARG A 114 -9.84 -7.91 -4.83
CA ARG A 114 -10.82 -8.71 -5.56
C ARG A 114 -10.22 -10.03 -6.03
N GLY A 115 -9.11 -9.99 -6.77
CA GLY A 115 -8.48 -11.19 -7.30
C GLY A 115 -8.06 -12.17 -6.21
N PHE A 116 -7.44 -11.68 -5.12
CA PHE A 116 -7.09 -12.54 -3.99
C PHE A 116 -8.31 -13.12 -3.27
N LEU A 117 -9.40 -12.35 -3.11
CA LEU A 117 -10.64 -12.87 -2.52
C LEU A 117 -11.17 -14.04 -3.34
N MET A 118 -11.30 -13.84 -4.64
CA MET A 118 -11.81 -14.87 -5.55
C MET A 118 -10.89 -16.09 -5.65
N ALA A 119 -9.57 -15.90 -5.57
CA ALA A 119 -8.61 -17.00 -5.57
C ALA A 119 -8.68 -17.86 -4.31
N HIS A 120 -9.04 -17.27 -3.15
CA HIS A 120 -9.15 -18.00 -1.89
C HIS A 120 -10.55 -18.54 -1.62
N ARG A 121 -11.59 -17.83 -2.06
CA ARG A 121 -12.99 -18.12 -1.78
C ARG A 121 -13.87 -17.76 -2.99
N PRO A 122 -13.82 -18.55 -4.07
CA PRO A 122 -14.62 -18.31 -5.28
C PRO A 122 -16.13 -18.44 -5.05
N ASP A 123 -16.54 -18.98 -3.91
CA ASP A 123 -17.93 -19.13 -3.47
C ASP A 123 -18.48 -17.88 -2.77
N LEU A 124 -17.69 -16.84 -2.55
CA LEU A 124 -18.12 -15.55 -2.00
C LEU A 124 -18.49 -14.55 -3.11
N LEU A 125 -19.19 -13.50 -2.73
CA LEU A 125 -19.54 -12.38 -3.61
C LEU A 125 -18.62 -11.20 -3.32
N ALA A 126 -17.67 -10.94 -4.20
CA ALA A 126 -16.83 -9.73 -4.13
C ALA A 126 -17.65 -8.52 -4.56
N VAL A 127 -17.81 -7.55 -3.67
CA VAL A 127 -18.51 -6.29 -3.93
C VAL A 127 -17.47 -5.19 -4.00
N ASP A 128 -17.34 -4.51 -5.15
CA ASP A 128 -16.42 -3.40 -5.27
C ASP A 128 -16.93 -2.21 -4.47
N ILE A 129 -16.04 -1.59 -3.73
CA ILE A 129 -16.30 -0.38 -2.95
C ILE A 129 -15.29 0.70 -3.36
N ASP A 130 -15.79 1.92 -3.55
CA ASP A 130 -14.98 3.05 -4.00
C ASP A 130 -14.35 3.81 -2.83
N ASP A 131 -14.95 3.75 -1.66
CA ASP A 131 -14.49 4.41 -0.45
C ASP A 131 -14.31 3.40 0.68
N GLU A 132 -13.24 3.61 1.41
CA GLU A 132 -12.89 2.83 2.59
C GLU A 132 -13.10 3.66 3.88
N SER A 133 -13.95 4.70 3.85
CA SER A 133 -14.29 5.46 5.05
C SER A 133 -15.04 4.57 6.05
N GLY A 134 -14.63 4.64 7.32
CA GLY A 134 -15.19 3.75 8.34
C GLY A 134 -16.68 3.95 8.58
N SER A 135 -17.19 5.19 8.43
CA SER A 135 -18.60 5.52 8.61
C SER A 135 -19.48 4.91 7.50
N GLU A 136 -19.06 5.06 6.25
CA GLU A 136 -19.81 4.53 5.11
C GLU A 136 -19.82 3.00 5.09
N LEU A 137 -18.71 2.37 5.45
CA LEU A 137 -18.64 0.92 5.58
C LEU A 137 -19.54 0.37 6.70
N MET A 138 -19.68 1.11 7.82
CA MET A 138 -20.56 0.71 8.92
C MET A 138 -22.04 0.78 8.53
N ASP A 139 -22.37 1.71 7.64
CA ASP A 139 -23.73 1.93 7.17
C ASP A 139 -24.05 1.15 5.89
N ALA A 140 -23.13 0.29 5.41
CA ALA A 140 -23.36 -0.58 4.24
C ALA A 140 -24.15 -1.84 4.64
N PRO A 141 -25.50 -1.83 4.58
CA PRO A 141 -26.35 -2.92 5.11
C PRO A 141 -26.18 -4.24 4.36
N ASP A 142 -25.68 -4.17 3.14
CA ASP A 142 -25.57 -5.29 2.23
C ASP A 142 -24.22 -6.03 2.29
N LEU A 143 -23.28 -5.59 3.14
CA LEU A 143 -22.00 -6.27 3.29
C LEU A 143 -21.93 -7.10 4.57
N ASP A 144 -21.48 -8.33 4.46
CA ASP A 144 -21.19 -9.19 5.61
C ASP A 144 -19.83 -8.86 6.24
N ALA A 145 -18.85 -8.55 5.39
CA ALA A 145 -17.49 -8.20 5.78
C ALA A 145 -16.83 -7.28 4.75
N VAL A 146 -15.67 -6.72 5.09
CA VAL A 146 -14.83 -5.92 4.19
C VAL A 146 -13.37 -6.28 4.39
N VAL A 147 -12.57 -6.22 3.31
CA VAL A 147 -11.12 -6.35 3.36
C VAL A 147 -10.48 -4.97 3.31
N LEU A 148 -9.76 -4.61 4.37
CA LEU A 148 -9.05 -3.33 4.53
C LEU A 148 -7.57 -3.56 4.81
N GLY A 149 -6.74 -2.55 4.60
CA GLY A 149 -5.38 -2.53 5.16
C GLY A 149 -5.43 -2.42 6.69
N ALA A 150 -4.52 -3.10 7.40
CA ALA A 150 -4.48 -3.07 8.87
C ALA A 150 -4.35 -1.65 9.44
N GLY A 151 -3.54 -0.80 8.80
CA GLY A 151 -3.42 0.62 9.15
C GLY A 151 -4.73 1.37 8.99
N GLN A 152 -5.45 1.10 7.91
CA GLN A 152 -6.73 1.72 7.62
C GLN A 152 -7.81 1.28 8.61
N ALA A 153 -7.94 -0.01 8.91
CA ALA A 153 -8.89 -0.49 9.92
C ALA A 153 -8.67 0.19 11.29
N ARG A 154 -7.42 0.52 11.63
CA ARG A 154 -7.12 1.31 12.85
C ARG A 154 -7.59 2.75 12.74
N ARG A 155 -7.32 3.42 11.62
CA ARG A 155 -7.70 4.84 11.43
C ARG A 155 -9.20 5.05 11.39
N THR A 156 -9.93 4.12 10.84
CA THR A 156 -11.40 4.15 10.73
C THR A 156 -12.13 3.64 11.96
N GLY A 157 -11.41 3.21 13.02
CA GLY A 157 -12.02 2.66 14.24
C GLY A 157 -12.55 1.22 14.10
N LEU A 158 -12.35 0.59 12.94
CA LEU A 158 -12.83 -0.76 12.66
C LEU A 158 -11.92 -1.87 13.21
N ALA A 159 -10.78 -1.51 13.81
CA ALA A 159 -9.84 -2.49 14.38
C ALA A 159 -10.48 -3.44 15.40
N VAL A 160 -11.49 -2.99 16.15
CA VAL A 160 -12.23 -3.80 17.13
C VAL A 160 -13.11 -4.88 16.49
N ARG A 161 -13.36 -4.79 15.19
CA ARG A 161 -14.17 -5.73 14.40
C ARG A 161 -13.32 -6.64 13.50
N VAL A 162 -12.01 -6.58 13.63
CA VAL A 162 -11.11 -7.45 12.84
C VAL A 162 -11.38 -8.91 13.21
N ALA A 163 -11.84 -9.68 12.23
CA ALA A 163 -12.11 -11.10 12.35
C ALA A 163 -10.86 -11.95 12.05
N GLU A 164 -10.00 -11.45 11.16
CA GLU A 164 -8.77 -12.14 10.76
C GLU A 164 -7.74 -11.13 10.23
N VAL A 165 -6.48 -11.35 10.59
CA VAL A 165 -5.34 -10.72 9.91
C VAL A 165 -4.88 -11.69 8.83
N LEU A 166 -4.97 -11.26 7.57
CA LEU A 166 -4.66 -12.13 6.42
C LEU A 166 -3.15 -12.39 6.33
N ASP A 167 -2.77 -13.65 6.09
CA ASP A 167 -1.35 -14.01 5.97
C ASP A 167 -0.73 -13.34 4.72
N PRO A 168 0.26 -12.46 4.90
CA PRO A 168 0.83 -11.69 3.80
C PRO A 168 1.63 -12.53 2.80
N ARG A 169 1.84 -13.82 3.04
CA ARG A 169 2.46 -14.74 2.08
C ARG A 169 1.44 -15.36 1.13
N SER A 170 0.21 -15.50 1.56
CA SER A 170 -0.90 -16.02 0.75
C SER A 170 -1.75 -14.89 0.18
N TRP A 171 -1.86 -13.79 0.91
CA TRP A 171 -2.58 -12.58 0.53
C TRP A 171 -1.62 -11.40 0.52
N LEU A 172 -0.88 -11.26 -0.59
CA LEU A 172 0.17 -10.24 -0.69
C LEU A 172 -0.41 -8.83 -0.66
N PRO A 173 0.21 -7.92 0.12
CA PRO A 173 -0.18 -6.52 0.15
C PRO A 173 0.11 -5.81 -1.18
N GLU A 174 -0.41 -4.62 -1.33
CA GLU A 174 -0.02 -3.73 -2.42
C GLU A 174 1.46 -3.33 -2.25
N PRO A 175 2.23 -3.25 -3.36
CA PRO A 175 3.60 -2.75 -3.29
C PRO A 175 3.68 -1.40 -2.58
N GLY A 176 4.52 -1.30 -1.56
CA GLY A 176 4.64 -0.11 -0.73
C GLY A 176 3.56 0.04 0.36
N GLN A 177 2.60 -0.87 0.49
CA GLN A 177 1.57 -0.79 1.54
C GLN A 177 2.20 -0.67 2.94
N GLY A 178 1.72 0.31 3.73
CA GLY A 178 2.24 0.62 5.05
C GLY A 178 3.55 1.41 5.06
N ILE A 179 4.08 1.81 3.91
CA ILE A 179 5.27 2.66 3.81
C ILE A 179 4.86 4.12 3.67
N VAL A 180 5.44 4.95 4.51
CA VAL A 180 5.26 6.39 4.54
C VAL A 180 6.58 7.08 4.24
N ALA A 181 6.55 8.11 3.42
CA ALA A 181 7.70 8.83 2.96
C ALA A 181 7.60 10.35 3.16
N LEU A 182 8.75 10.99 3.34
CA LEU A 182 8.93 12.43 3.30
C LEU A 182 9.56 12.83 1.96
N ILE A 183 8.88 13.71 1.25
CA ILE A 183 9.25 14.17 -0.09
C ILE A 183 9.43 15.70 -0.08
N ALA A 184 10.43 16.17 -0.80
CA ALA A 184 10.69 17.60 -1.04
C ALA A 184 11.31 17.81 -2.43
N ARG A 185 11.51 19.07 -2.83
CA ARG A 185 12.27 19.39 -4.06
C ARG A 185 13.77 19.28 -3.90
N HIS A 186 14.25 19.60 -2.73
CA HIS A 186 15.69 19.65 -2.45
C HIS A 186 16.02 18.81 -1.24
N PRO A 187 17.22 18.23 -1.18
CA PRO A 187 17.69 17.52 0.00
C PRO A 187 17.67 18.42 1.25
N ILE A 188 17.20 17.86 2.37
CA ILE A 188 17.27 18.45 3.71
C ILE A 188 17.96 17.41 4.58
N ALA A 189 19.20 17.70 5.00
CA ALA A 189 20.06 16.72 5.67
C ALA A 189 19.43 16.15 6.95
N GLU A 190 18.80 17.01 7.72
CA GLU A 190 18.13 16.68 8.98
C GLU A 190 16.95 15.71 8.74
N VAL A 191 16.20 15.91 7.65
CA VAL A 191 15.10 15.01 7.26
C VAL A 191 15.64 13.66 6.80
N THR A 192 16.74 13.68 6.04
CA THR A 192 17.39 12.45 5.56
C THR A 192 17.87 11.57 6.73
N ALA A 193 18.20 12.17 7.88
CA ALA A 193 18.57 11.42 9.09
C ALA A 193 17.42 10.57 9.67
N LEU A 194 16.17 10.84 9.28
CA LEU A 194 15.01 10.04 9.69
C LEU A 194 14.83 8.77 8.84
N ASP A 195 15.66 8.56 7.84
CA ASP A 195 15.51 7.46 6.90
C ASP A 195 15.72 6.10 7.58
N HIS A 196 14.76 5.20 7.37
CA HIS A 196 14.81 3.83 7.88
C HIS A 196 15.31 2.89 6.78
N LEU A 197 16.59 2.61 6.78
CA LEU A 197 17.28 1.81 5.75
C LEU A 197 16.57 0.48 5.42
N PRO A 198 16.13 -0.35 6.39
CA PRO A 198 15.42 -1.58 6.06
C PRO A 198 14.13 -1.35 5.26
N THR A 199 13.34 -0.33 5.61
CA THR A 199 12.12 0.00 4.86
C THR A 199 12.45 0.56 3.48
N ARG A 200 13.50 1.39 3.35
CA ARG A 200 13.97 1.89 2.04
C ARG A 200 14.42 0.75 1.13
N THR A 201 15.17 -0.22 1.66
CA THR A 201 15.57 -1.42 0.90
C THR A 201 14.35 -2.21 0.42
N ALA A 202 13.37 -2.43 1.30
CA ALA A 202 12.12 -3.09 0.92
C ALA A 202 11.39 -2.33 -0.18
N LEU A 203 11.24 -1.01 -0.03
CA LEU A 203 10.60 -0.15 -1.02
C LEU A 203 11.29 -0.22 -2.40
N ARG A 204 12.62 -0.12 -2.43
CA ARG A 204 13.41 -0.22 -3.67
C ARG A 204 13.16 -1.54 -4.40
N ALA A 205 13.13 -2.67 -3.67
CA ALA A 205 12.82 -3.97 -4.25
C ALA A 205 11.40 -4.05 -4.81
N GLU A 206 10.41 -3.55 -4.07
CA GLU A 206 9.01 -3.57 -4.49
C GLU A 206 8.74 -2.64 -5.69
N LEU A 207 9.36 -1.45 -5.73
CA LEU A 207 9.25 -0.54 -6.88
C LEU A 207 9.96 -1.10 -8.11
N ALA A 208 11.17 -1.64 -7.97
CA ALA A 208 11.89 -2.26 -9.09
C ALA A 208 11.14 -3.48 -9.65
N PHE A 209 10.39 -4.19 -8.80
CA PHE A 209 9.48 -5.24 -9.25
C PHE A 209 8.34 -4.68 -10.12
N LEU A 210 7.69 -3.59 -9.67
CA LEU A 210 6.62 -2.94 -10.42
C LEU A 210 7.11 -2.43 -11.79
N ASP A 211 8.21 -1.70 -11.79
CA ASP A 211 8.80 -1.13 -13.01
C ASP A 211 9.20 -2.23 -14.00
N ALA A 212 9.83 -3.31 -13.51
CA ALA A 212 10.24 -4.41 -14.36
C ALA A 212 9.08 -5.30 -14.82
N LEU A 213 7.99 -5.40 -14.07
CA LEU A 213 6.81 -6.17 -14.48
C LEU A 213 6.07 -5.46 -15.62
N ASP A 214 6.06 -4.12 -15.61
CA ASP A 214 5.41 -3.28 -16.64
C ASP A 214 3.95 -3.70 -16.89
N ALA A 215 3.24 -3.99 -15.80
CA ALA A 215 1.85 -4.43 -15.85
C ALA A 215 0.90 -3.23 -15.98
N PRO A 216 -0.31 -3.41 -16.56
CA PRO A 216 -1.35 -2.39 -16.56
C PRO A 216 -1.61 -1.83 -15.15
N ALA A 217 -2.00 -0.55 -15.07
CA ALA A 217 -2.22 0.13 -13.79
C ALA A 217 -3.31 -0.54 -12.93
N ASP A 218 -4.27 -1.20 -13.56
CA ASP A 218 -5.37 -1.95 -12.96
C ASP A 218 -5.07 -3.44 -12.75
N ALA A 219 -3.83 -3.87 -13.00
CA ALA A 219 -3.45 -5.26 -12.77
C ALA A 219 -3.57 -5.64 -11.29
N ALA A 220 -4.18 -6.80 -11.05
CA ALA A 220 -4.30 -7.36 -9.71
C ALA A 220 -2.99 -8.01 -9.28
N LEU A 221 -2.12 -7.27 -8.63
CA LEU A 221 -0.80 -7.73 -8.20
C LEU A 221 -0.51 -7.33 -6.76
N GLY A 222 0.35 -8.12 -6.10
CA GLY A 222 0.85 -7.82 -4.76
C GLY A 222 2.33 -8.14 -4.63
N SER A 223 3.00 -7.43 -3.74
CA SER A 223 4.37 -7.75 -3.37
C SER A 223 4.67 -7.39 -1.92
N LEU A 224 5.64 -8.08 -1.35
CA LEU A 224 6.15 -7.81 -0.02
C LEU A 224 7.64 -8.12 0.03
N ALA A 225 8.46 -7.10 0.23
CA ALA A 225 9.88 -7.26 0.52
C ALA A 225 10.11 -7.21 2.03
N GLN A 226 10.89 -8.15 2.54
CA GLN A 226 11.21 -8.26 3.96
C GLN A 226 12.72 -8.40 4.15
N PRO A 227 13.41 -7.34 4.57
CA PRO A 227 14.80 -7.39 4.99
C PRO A 227 14.98 -8.22 6.27
N SER A 228 16.01 -9.06 6.32
CA SER A 228 16.37 -9.85 7.51
C SER A 228 17.87 -10.13 7.50
N GLY A 229 18.57 -9.70 8.53
CA GLY A 229 20.03 -9.81 8.61
C GLY A 229 20.70 -9.08 7.45
N ARG A 230 21.46 -9.80 6.62
CA ARG A 230 22.16 -9.25 5.44
C ARG A 230 21.42 -9.52 4.11
N MET A 231 20.20 -10.02 4.18
CA MET A 231 19.44 -10.44 3.02
C MET A 231 18.09 -9.70 2.98
N VAL A 232 17.51 -9.63 1.80
CA VAL A 232 16.12 -9.22 1.59
C VAL A 232 15.40 -10.29 0.77
N ARG A 233 14.22 -10.68 1.19
CA ARG A 233 13.35 -11.60 0.44
C ARG A 233 12.17 -10.83 -0.09
N LEU A 234 11.83 -11.03 -1.37
CA LEU A 234 10.69 -10.45 -2.04
C LEU A 234 9.75 -11.57 -2.48
N TRP A 235 8.52 -11.53 -1.99
CA TRP A 235 7.39 -12.30 -2.52
C TRP A 235 6.58 -11.41 -3.45
N ALA A 236 6.14 -11.97 -4.58
CA ALA A 236 5.26 -11.26 -5.49
C ALA A 236 4.27 -12.22 -6.16
N ALA A 237 3.12 -11.70 -6.55
CA ALA A 237 2.11 -12.44 -7.28
C ALA A 237 1.31 -11.53 -8.21
N VAL A 238 0.80 -12.12 -9.27
CA VAL A 238 -0.23 -11.57 -10.15
C VAL A 238 -1.40 -12.54 -10.15
N VAL A 239 -2.61 -12.02 -10.01
CA VAL A 239 -3.84 -12.80 -9.93
C VAL A 239 -4.85 -12.26 -10.93
N SER A 240 -5.67 -13.12 -11.55
CA SER A 240 -6.80 -12.66 -12.37
C SER A 240 -7.95 -12.15 -11.48
N LEU A 241 -8.78 -11.24 -11.99
CA LEU A 241 -9.88 -10.65 -11.24
C LEU A 241 -10.91 -11.68 -10.76
N ASP A 242 -11.06 -12.76 -11.49
CA ASP A 242 -11.92 -13.92 -11.14
C ASP A 242 -11.23 -14.92 -10.22
N GLY A 243 -9.95 -14.73 -9.90
CA GLY A 243 -9.17 -15.60 -9.02
C GLY A 243 -8.76 -16.95 -9.61
N THR A 244 -9.13 -17.25 -10.85
CA THR A 244 -8.89 -18.59 -11.46
C THR A 244 -7.43 -18.81 -11.81
N ARG A 245 -6.66 -17.75 -12.02
CA ARG A 245 -5.23 -17.79 -12.36
C ARG A 245 -4.44 -16.97 -11.33
N LEU A 246 -3.45 -17.60 -10.73
CA LEU A 246 -2.58 -16.98 -9.74
C LEU A 246 -1.14 -17.42 -10.00
N VAL A 247 -0.29 -16.49 -10.41
CA VAL A 247 1.13 -16.71 -10.64
C VAL A 247 1.93 -16.09 -9.51
N ARG A 248 2.81 -16.87 -8.90
CA ARG A 248 3.63 -16.45 -7.74
C ARG A 248 5.10 -16.70 -7.97
N SER A 249 5.93 -15.84 -7.39
CA SER A 249 7.38 -16.02 -7.30
C SER A 249 7.91 -15.39 -6.03
N ASP A 250 9.01 -15.94 -5.54
CA ASP A 250 9.80 -15.30 -4.49
C ASP A 250 11.29 -15.59 -4.69
N LEU A 251 12.12 -14.62 -4.35
CA LEU A 251 13.57 -14.71 -4.36
C LEU A 251 14.15 -14.01 -3.13
N THR A 252 15.42 -14.30 -2.87
CA THR A 252 16.21 -13.66 -1.82
C THR A 252 17.52 -13.17 -2.43
N ALA A 253 17.95 -11.97 -2.06
CA ALA A 253 19.20 -11.35 -2.50
C ALA A 253 19.88 -10.61 -1.33
N PRO A 254 21.15 -10.19 -1.46
CA PRO A 254 21.80 -9.28 -0.54
C PRO A 254 21.05 -7.95 -0.39
N LEU A 255 21.18 -7.28 0.76
CA LEU A 255 20.50 -6.00 1.05
C LEU A 255 20.90 -4.85 0.12
N ASP A 256 22.07 -4.93 -0.49
CA ASP A 256 22.61 -3.93 -1.42
C ASP A 256 22.17 -4.14 -2.88
N GLU A 257 21.42 -5.20 -3.16
CA GLU A 257 20.93 -5.54 -4.51
C GLU A 257 19.39 -5.56 -4.62
N PRO A 258 18.62 -4.63 -4.02
CA PRO A 258 17.17 -4.70 -4.01
C PRO A 258 16.53 -4.52 -5.39
N GLU A 259 17.11 -3.71 -6.27
CA GLU A 259 16.60 -3.51 -7.64
C GLU A 259 16.80 -4.76 -8.51
N LEU A 260 17.95 -5.41 -8.36
CA LEU A 260 18.21 -6.68 -9.05
C LEU A 260 17.23 -7.76 -8.59
N LEU A 261 16.93 -7.78 -7.29
CA LEU A 261 15.92 -8.68 -6.72
C LEU A 261 14.55 -8.44 -7.35
N GLY A 262 14.08 -7.18 -7.35
CA GLY A 262 12.78 -6.80 -7.91
C GLY A 262 12.64 -7.20 -9.38
N SER A 263 13.60 -6.81 -10.21
CA SER A 263 13.61 -7.13 -11.64
C SER A 263 13.72 -8.64 -11.91
N SER A 264 14.41 -9.39 -11.05
CA SER A 264 14.54 -10.84 -11.19
C SER A 264 13.23 -11.57 -10.87
N VAL A 265 12.50 -11.12 -9.84
CA VAL A 265 11.17 -11.65 -9.50
C VAL A 265 10.17 -11.35 -10.61
N ALA A 266 10.16 -10.14 -11.16
CA ALA A 266 9.30 -9.77 -12.29
C ALA A 266 9.56 -10.66 -13.50
N ARG A 267 10.83 -10.88 -13.87
CA ARG A 267 11.22 -11.77 -14.97
C ARG A 267 10.73 -13.21 -14.76
N GLN A 268 10.86 -13.75 -13.53
CA GLN A 268 10.34 -15.08 -13.24
C GLN A 268 8.82 -15.16 -13.37
N LEU A 269 8.09 -14.14 -12.92
CA LEU A 269 6.64 -14.08 -13.06
C LEU A 269 6.22 -14.02 -14.53
N ARG A 270 6.90 -13.22 -15.37
CA ARG A 270 6.65 -13.17 -16.82
C ARG A 270 6.88 -14.53 -17.49
N MET A 271 7.96 -15.21 -17.17
CA MET A 271 8.22 -16.57 -17.68
C MET A 271 7.12 -17.57 -17.30
N ARG A 272 6.36 -17.29 -16.25
CA ARG A 272 5.21 -18.10 -15.79
C ARG A 272 3.87 -17.59 -16.33
N GLY A 273 3.87 -16.60 -17.23
CA GLY A 273 2.68 -16.05 -17.87
C GLY A 273 1.95 -14.97 -17.08
N ALA A 274 2.65 -14.27 -16.18
CA ALA A 274 2.04 -13.20 -15.37
C ALA A 274 1.52 -12.03 -16.23
N ASP A 275 2.14 -11.73 -17.34
CA ASP A 275 1.71 -10.73 -18.32
C ASP A 275 0.33 -11.05 -18.90
N ILE A 276 0.07 -12.32 -19.23
CA ILE A 276 -1.24 -12.79 -19.71
C ILE A 276 -2.30 -12.65 -18.62
N VAL A 277 -1.94 -12.98 -17.35
CA VAL A 277 -2.85 -12.86 -16.21
C VAL A 277 -3.14 -11.41 -15.91
N ALA A 278 -2.12 -10.54 -15.95
CA ALA A 278 -2.25 -9.11 -15.68
C ALA A 278 -3.12 -8.39 -16.72
N ALA A 279 -3.04 -8.81 -18.00
CA ALA A 279 -3.82 -8.24 -19.09
C ALA A 279 -5.31 -8.68 -19.08
N GLY A 280 -5.71 -9.57 -18.18
CA GLY A 280 -7.09 -10.08 -18.11
C GLY A 280 -7.50 -10.93 -19.34
N VAL A 281 -6.56 -11.37 -20.16
CA VAL A 281 -6.83 -12.18 -21.34
C VAL A 281 -7.19 -13.60 -20.89
N ALA A 282 -8.43 -14.02 -21.16
CA ALA A 282 -8.84 -15.41 -21.03
C ALA A 282 -8.01 -16.27 -22.01
N GLY A 283 -7.28 -17.24 -21.50
CA GLY A 283 -6.53 -18.20 -22.28
C GLY A 283 -7.40 -19.34 -22.78
#